data_7ff8c65aeeb23bf7866dcd630628a2a1
#
_entry.id   7ff8c65aeeb23bf7866dcd630628a2a1
#
_cell.length_a   1.000
_cell.length_b   1.000
_cell.length_c   1.000
_cell.angle_alpha   90.00
_cell.angle_beta   90.00
_cell.angle_gamma   90.00
#
_symmetry.space_group_name_H-M   'P 1'
#
loop_
_entity.id
_entity.type
_entity.pdbx_description
1 polymer ?
#
loop_
_entity_poly.entity_id
_entity_poly.type
_entity_poly.pdbx_seq_one_letter_code
_entity_poly.pdbx_strand_id
1 'polypeptide(L)'
;LPPESDSTIQMTKITEKPDVTYQDIGGLDVQKQEIREAVELPLTHPELYQQIGIDPPRGVLLYGPPGTGKTMLAKAVANHPTAAFIRVCGSEFVQKYLGEGPKMVRDVFRLAKENAPSIVFIDEIDTIGARRYDSTHGSDREVQRILVELLTQMDGFDTNSQVKVIMATNRQDILDPALMRPGRLDRKIEFPFPDRRQKRLIFQVITNKMNLSEDVDLEEFIN
;
A
#
# COMPACT_ATOMS: atom_id res chain seq x y z
N LEU A 1 35.60 17.55 -3.10
CA LEU A 1 34.55 16.97 -3.91
C LEU A 1 33.22 17.35 -3.25
N PRO A 2 32.26 17.99 -3.95
CA PRO A 2 30.94 18.19 -3.39
C PRO A 2 30.29 16.84 -3.16
N PRO A 3 29.45 16.68 -2.12
CA PRO A 3 28.71 15.45 -1.95
C PRO A 3 27.87 15.24 -3.22
N GLU A 4 28.03 14.10 -3.84
CA GLU A 4 27.18 13.68 -4.94
C GLU A 4 25.76 13.75 -4.42
N SER A 5 25.02 14.74 -4.89
CA SER A 5 23.60 14.84 -4.64
C SER A 5 22.97 13.62 -5.26
N ASP A 6 22.55 12.70 -4.42
CA ASP A 6 21.89 11.46 -4.80
C ASP A 6 20.66 11.76 -5.67
N SER A 7 20.91 11.87 -6.97
CA SER A 7 19.86 12.07 -7.98
C SER A 7 18.85 10.92 -8.01
N THR A 8 19.20 9.80 -7.40
CA THR A 8 18.34 8.60 -7.28
C THR A 8 17.19 8.83 -6.29
N ILE A 9 17.40 9.64 -5.25
CA ILE A 9 16.37 9.94 -4.22
C ILE A 9 15.34 10.94 -4.74
N GLN A 10 15.67 11.75 -5.74
CA GLN A 10 14.70 12.69 -6.35
C GLN A 10 13.55 11.98 -7.10
N MET A 11 13.69 10.70 -7.42
CA MET A 11 12.63 9.93 -8.08
C MET A 11 11.67 9.25 -7.10
N THR A 12 12.08 9.00 -5.85
CA THR A 12 11.15 8.61 -4.78
C THR A 12 10.60 9.88 -4.14
N LYS A 13 9.86 10.66 -4.92
CA LYS A 13 9.21 11.86 -4.40
C LYS A 13 8.25 11.44 -3.29
N ILE A 14 8.33 12.13 -2.16
CA ILE A 14 7.17 12.25 -1.28
C ILE A 14 6.04 12.70 -2.20
N THR A 15 5.14 11.80 -2.48
CA THR A 15 4.05 12.06 -3.40
C THR A 15 3.22 13.16 -2.77
N GLU A 16 2.85 14.18 -3.53
CA GLU A 16 1.87 15.17 -3.08
C GLU A 16 0.67 14.41 -2.52
N LYS A 17 0.08 14.93 -1.45
CA LYS A 17 -1.08 14.29 -0.82
C LYS A 17 -2.12 13.97 -1.89
N PRO A 18 -2.59 12.72 -1.97
CA PRO A 18 -3.60 12.36 -2.95
C PRO A 18 -4.89 13.14 -2.66
N ASP A 19 -5.54 13.64 -3.71
CA ASP A 19 -6.83 14.33 -3.60
C ASP A 19 -8.02 13.39 -3.31
N VAL A 20 -7.76 12.08 -3.23
CA VAL A 20 -8.79 11.05 -3.01
C VAL A 20 -9.16 11.00 -1.53
N THR A 21 -10.45 11.10 -1.24
CA THR A 21 -11.02 10.93 0.10
C THR A 21 -11.85 9.65 0.19
N TYR A 22 -12.21 9.23 1.40
CA TYR A 22 -13.13 8.09 1.60
C TYR A 22 -14.50 8.29 0.94
N GLN A 23 -14.94 9.54 0.78
CA GLN A 23 -16.20 9.88 0.12
C GLN A 23 -16.16 9.65 -1.39
N ASP A 24 -14.98 9.68 -2.00
CA ASP A 24 -14.79 9.40 -3.43
C ASP A 24 -14.84 7.90 -3.74
N ILE A 25 -14.92 7.05 -2.73
CA ILE A 25 -14.97 5.60 -2.86
C ILE A 25 -16.37 5.11 -2.54
N GLY A 26 -17.07 4.58 -3.54
CA GLY A 26 -18.38 3.94 -3.38
C GLY A 26 -18.24 2.52 -2.83
N GLY A 27 -19.01 2.18 -1.79
CA GLY A 27 -18.93 0.86 -1.15
C GLY A 27 -17.66 0.68 -0.30
N LEU A 28 -17.23 -0.57 -0.13
CA LEU A 28 -16.03 -0.94 0.64
C LEU A 28 -16.05 -0.50 2.12
N ASP A 29 -17.23 -0.45 2.74
CA ASP A 29 -17.39 0.06 4.11
C ASP A 29 -16.58 -0.73 5.13
N VAL A 30 -16.56 -2.06 5.01
CA VAL A 30 -15.75 -2.95 5.86
C VAL A 30 -14.27 -2.70 5.66
N GLN A 31 -13.81 -2.63 4.42
CA GLN A 31 -12.42 -2.38 4.08
C GLN A 31 -11.95 -1.00 4.53
N LYS A 32 -12.80 0.02 4.41
CA LYS A 32 -12.53 1.37 4.93
C LYS A 32 -12.32 1.35 6.45
N GLN A 33 -13.18 0.65 7.16
CA GLN A 33 -13.06 0.52 8.61
C GLN A 33 -11.80 -0.23 9.01
N GLU A 34 -11.53 -1.37 8.38
CA GLU A 34 -10.35 -2.19 8.68
C GLU A 34 -9.04 -1.43 8.44
N ILE A 35 -8.94 -0.66 7.36
CA ILE A 35 -7.72 0.09 7.07
C ILE A 35 -7.56 1.30 8.01
N ARG A 36 -8.64 1.93 8.42
CA ARG A 36 -8.61 2.99 9.44
C ARG A 36 -8.05 2.46 10.75
N GLU A 37 -8.55 1.33 11.21
CA GLU A 37 -8.10 0.70 12.46
C GLU A 37 -6.63 0.25 12.38
N ALA A 38 -6.19 -0.25 11.23
CA ALA A 38 -4.85 -0.80 11.07
C ALA A 38 -3.77 0.25 10.78
N VAL A 39 -4.11 1.35 10.12
CA VAL A 39 -3.15 2.36 9.65
C VAL A 39 -3.39 3.72 10.25
N GLU A 40 -4.61 4.25 10.12
CA GLU A 40 -4.92 5.63 10.53
C GLU A 40 -4.92 5.79 12.05
N LEU A 41 -5.57 4.90 12.76
CA LEU A 41 -5.69 4.96 14.21
C LEU A 41 -4.31 4.86 14.92
N PRO A 42 -3.40 3.95 14.54
CA PRO A 42 -2.06 3.91 15.12
C PRO A 42 -1.22 5.17 14.86
N LEU A 43 -1.47 5.88 13.77
CA LEU A 43 -0.76 7.12 13.44
C LEU A 43 -1.33 8.34 14.15
N THR A 44 -2.64 8.37 14.37
CA THR A 44 -3.33 9.51 14.99
C THR A 44 -3.44 9.41 16.50
N HIS A 45 -3.59 8.19 17.02
CA HIS A 45 -3.81 7.90 18.44
C HIS A 45 -2.91 6.75 18.93
N PRO A 46 -1.59 6.88 18.85
CA PRO A 46 -0.67 5.85 19.31
C PRO A 46 -0.79 5.56 20.80
N GLU A 47 -1.25 6.55 21.59
CA GLU A 47 -1.48 6.45 23.03
C GLU A 47 -2.51 5.37 23.40
N LEU A 48 -3.50 5.12 22.55
CA LEU A 48 -4.52 4.09 22.82
C LEU A 48 -3.89 2.69 22.85
N TYR A 49 -2.95 2.42 21.92
CA TYR A 49 -2.25 1.14 21.87
C TYR A 49 -1.33 0.95 23.06
N GLN A 50 -0.65 2.02 23.49
CA GLN A 50 0.22 2.01 24.67
C GLN A 50 -0.58 1.75 25.95
N GLN A 51 -1.76 2.38 26.10
CA GLN A 51 -2.63 2.19 27.26
C GLN A 51 -3.16 0.77 27.39
N ILE A 52 -3.46 0.13 26.25
CA ILE A 52 -3.99 -1.24 26.22
C ILE A 52 -2.84 -2.28 26.29
N GLY A 53 -1.60 -1.85 26.02
CA GLY A 53 -0.44 -2.74 26.00
C GLY A 53 -0.40 -3.65 24.77
N ILE A 54 -0.97 -3.19 23.65
CA ILE A 54 -1.00 -3.91 22.38
C ILE A 54 -0.09 -3.20 21.38
N ASP A 55 0.76 -3.96 20.70
CA ASP A 55 1.54 -3.43 19.59
C ASP A 55 0.65 -3.17 18.37
N PRO A 56 0.69 -1.96 17.79
CA PRO A 56 -0.07 -1.65 16.58
C PRO A 56 0.47 -2.45 15.39
N PRO A 57 -0.40 -2.78 14.40
CA PRO A 57 0.03 -3.43 13.17
C PRO A 57 1.12 -2.59 12.46
N ARG A 58 2.17 -3.24 11.97
CA ARG A 58 3.24 -2.57 11.21
C ARG A 58 2.90 -2.46 9.75
N GLY A 59 2.30 -3.50 9.19
CA GLY A 59 1.97 -3.59 7.79
C GLY A 59 0.60 -4.19 7.52
N VAL A 60 0.02 -3.77 6.40
CA VAL A 60 -1.28 -4.22 5.90
C VAL A 60 -1.14 -4.70 4.47
N LEU A 61 -1.72 -5.86 4.15
CA LEU A 61 -1.82 -6.37 2.80
C LEU A 61 -3.24 -6.15 2.27
N LEU A 62 -3.36 -5.44 1.17
CA LEU A 62 -4.60 -5.31 0.38
C LEU A 62 -4.53 -6.32 -0.77
N TYR A 63 -5.49 -7.23 -0.85
CA TYR A 63 -5.49 -8.25 -1.90
C TYR A 63 -6.87 -8.47 -2.50
N GLY A 64 -6.90 -8.91 -3.73
CA GLY A 64 -8.12 -9.21 -4.48
C GLY A 64 -7.97 -8.91 -5.96
N PRO A 65 -9.03 -9.15 -6.77
CA PRO A 65 -9.01 -8.92 -8.19
C PRO A 65 -8.61 -7.48 -8.58
N PRO A 66 -8.07 -7.28 -9.79
CA PRO A 66 -7.76 -5.93 -10.27
C PRO A 66 -9.03 -5.09 -10.40
N GLY A 67 -8.89 -3.78 -10.25
CA GLY A 67 -10.02 -2.84 -10.41
C GLY A 67 -11.01 -2.79 -9.24
N THR A 68 -10.69 -3.38 -8.10
CA THR A 68 -11.59 -3.40 -6.92
C THR A 68 -11.38 -2.25 -5.94
N GLY A 69 -10.48 -1.32 -6.24
CA GLY A 69 -10.30 -0.10 -5.45
C GLY A 69 -9.16 -0.11 -4.44
N LYS A 70 -8.26 -1.10 -4.45
CA LYS A 70 -7.12 -1.20 -3.53
C LYS A 70 -6.26 0.06 -3.50
N THR A 71 -5.81 0.53 -4.66
CA THR A 71 -4.98 1.73 -4.79
C THR A 71 -5.71 2.99 -4.38
N MET A 72 -7.00 3.12 -4.71
CA MET A 72 -7.82 4.26 -4.30
C MET A 72 -7.97 4.33 -2.79
N LEU A 73 -8.21 3.20 -2.13
CA LEU A 73 -8.36 3.16 -0.68
C LEU A 73 -7.04 3.51 0.03
N ALA A 74 -5.91 3.02 -0.48
CA ALA A 74 -4.59 3.39 0.03
C ALA A 74 -4.33 4.90 -0.09
N LYS A 75 -4.70 5.51 -1.21
CA LYS A 75 -4.62 6.97 -1.39
C LYS A 75 -5.53 7.73 -0.44
N ALA A 76 -6.74 7.25 -0.19
CA ALA A 76 -7.68 7.86 0.73
C ALA A 76 -7.16 7.87 2.18
N VAL A 77 -6.54 6.78 2.61
CA VAL A 77 -5.86 6.71 3.92
C VAL A 77 -4.71 7.71 4.00
N ALA A 78 -3.94 7.82 2.92
CA ALA A 78 -2.80 8.72 2.84
C ALA A 78 -3.17 10.21 2.75
N ASN A 79 -4.43 10.53 2.46
CA ASN A 79 -4.93 11.91 2.50
C ASN A 79 -5.02 12.48 3.93
N HIS A 80 -4.64 11.72 4.93
CA HIS A 80 -4.58 12.22 6.30
C HIS A 80 -3.56 13.36 6.42
N PRO A 81 -3.94 14.51 7.05
CA PRO A 81 -3.15 15.74 7.00
C PRO A 81 -1.76 15.65 7.65
N THR A 82 -1.53 14.67 8.50
CA THR A 82 -0.30 14.58 9.31
C THR A 82 0.73 13.57 8.81
N ALA A 83 0.39 12.70 7.85
CA ALA A 83 1.29 11.66 7.38
C ALA A 83 1.87 11.97 6.00
N ALA A 84 3.18 11.76 5.83
CA ALA A 84 3.83 11.75 4.51
C ALA A 84 3.45 10.47 3.76
N PHE A 85 3.28 10.58 2.44
CA PHE A 85 2.92 9.45 1.59
C PHE A 85 4.02 9.16 0.57
N ILE A 86 4.54 7.92 0.60
CA ILE A 86 5.57 7.44 -0.31
C ILE A 86 4.98 6.28 -1.11
N ARG A 87 4.82 6.46 -2.40
CA ARG A 87 4.29 5.43 -3.30
C ARG A 87 5.39 4.85 -4.16
N VAL A 88 5.45 3.53 -4.21
CA VAL A 88 6.38 2.77 -5.06
C VAL A 88 5.62 1.60 -5.69
N CYS A 89 5.96 1.25 -6.93
CA CYS A 89 5.51 0.03 -7.56
C CYS A 89 6.59 -1.06 -7.43
N GLY A 90 6.19 -2.30 -7.13
CA GLY A 90 7.14 -3.42 -7.02
C GLY A 90 8.02 -3.61 -8.26
N SER A 91 7.47 -3.35 -9.44
CA SER A 91 8.21 -3.41 -10.71
C SER A 91 9.33 -2.36 -10.81
N GLU A 92 9.22 -1.23 -10.14
CA GLU A 92 10.24 -0.17 -10.16
C GLU A 92 11.54 -0.62 -9.49
N PHE A 93 11.47 -1.49 -8.49
CA PHE A 93 12.66 -2.05 -7.84
C PHE A 93 13.47 -2.97 -8.75
N VAL A 94 12.82 -3.58 -9.75
CA VAL A 94 13.44 -4.55 -10.66
C VAL A 94 13.88 -3.92 -11.98
N GLN A 95 13.06 -3.06 -12.56
CA GLN A 95 13.23 -2.58 -13.94
C GLN A 95 14.07 -1.32 -14.04
N LYS A 96 13.91 -0.38 -13.12
CA LYS A 96 14.56 0.94 -13.23
C LYS A 96 16.03 0.95 -12.85
N TYR A 97 16.45 0.01 -12.00
CA TYR A 97 17.78 0.02 -11.38
C TYR A 97 18.32 -1.40 -11.29
N LEU A 98 18.73 -1.94 -12.44
CA LEU A 98 19.35 -3.27 -12.51
C LEU A 98 20.57 -3.31 -11.60
N GLY A 99 20.53 -4.14 -10.54
CA GLY A 99 21.58 -4.26 -9.52
C GLY A 99 21.46 -3.30 -8.33
N GLU A 100 20.56 -2.31 -8.35
CA GLU A 100 20.37 -1.33 -7.26
C GLU A 100 19.07 -1.51 -6.47
N GLY A 101 18.28 -2.54 -6.78
CA GLY A 101 16.99 -2.80 -6.14
C GLY A 101 17.03 -2.79 -4.61
N PRO A 102 17.94 -3.51 -3.96
CA PRO A 102 18.07 -3.48 -2.50
C PRO A 102 18.41 -2.11 -1.93
N LYS A 103 19.24 -1.32 -2.62
CA LYS A 103 19.56 0.06 -2.23
C LYS A 103 18.31 0.94 -2.27
N MET A 104 17.51 0.81 -3.33
CA MET A 104 16.27 1.56 -3.47
C MET A 104 15.28 1.24 -2.34
N VAL A 105 15.18 -0.02 -1.92
CA VAL A 105 14.37 -0.41 -0.76
C VAL A 105 14.86 0.32 0.50
N ARG A 106 16.15 0.29 0.78
CA ARG A 106 16.73 0.99 1.94
C ARG A 106 16.44 2.49 1.89
N ASP A 107 16.57 3.12 0.73
CA ASP A 107 16.36 4.55 0.55
C ASP A 107 14.88 4.93 0.78
N VAL A 108 13.93 4.14 0.30
CA VAL A 108 12.49 4.32 0.54
C VAL A 108 12.18 4.29 2.03
N PHE A 109 12.69 3.29 2.76
CA PHE A 109 12.43 3.16 4.19
C PHE A 109 13.17 4.19 5.03
N ARG A 110 14.36 4.62 4.61
CA ARG A 110 15.07 5.74 5.22
C ARG A 110 14.26 7.02 5.09
N LEU A 111 13.81 7.34 3.88
CA LEU A 111 12.97 8.50 3.61
C LEU A 111 11.67 8.48 4.45
N ALA A 112 11.06 7.31 4.60
CA ALA A 112 9.88 7.14 5.43
C ALA A 112 10.16 7.44 6.91
N LYS A 113 11.27 6.98 7.44
CA LYS A 113 11.68 7.26 8.83
C LYS A 113 12.00 8.74 9.06
N GLU A 114 12.68 9.38 8.13
CA GLU A 114 13.03 10.80 8.19
C GLU A 114 11.81 11.71 8.15
N ASN A 115 10.75 11.28 7.50
CA ASN A 115 9.49 12.02 7.35
C ASN A 115 8.34 11.44 8.18
N ALA A 116 8.64 10.68 9.24
CA ALA A 116 7.59 10.16 10.11
C ALA A 116 6.77 11.29 10.77
N PRO A 117 5.44 11.12 10.95
CA PRO A 117 4.63 9.97 10.59
C PRO A 117 4.48 9.81 9.07
N SER A 118 4.60 8.57 8.57
CA SER A 118 4.59 8.30 7.13
C SER A 118 3.90 6.97 6.80
N ILE A 119 3.40 6.90 5.57
CA ILE A 119 2.80 5.70 4.98
C ILE A 119 3.60 5.35 3.73
N VAL A 120 4.15 4.14 3.69
CA VAL A 120 4.79 3.57 2.50
C VAL A 120 3.77 2.67 1.81
N PHE A 121 3.41 2.99 0.58
CA PHE A 121 2.53 2.18 -0.23
C PHE A 121 3.31 1.50 -1.35
N ILE A 122 3.33 0.17 -1.34
CA ILE A 122 3.98 -0.65 -2.36
C ILE A 122 2.91 -1.40 -3.14
N ASP A 123 2.68 -0.96 -4.36
CA ASP A 123 1.75 -1.61 -5.28
C ASP A 123 2.43 -2.78 -6.01
N GLU A 124 1.66 -3.72 -6.49
CA GLU A 124 2.16 -4.89 -7.24
C GLU A 124 3.28 -5.66 -6.52
N ILE A 125 3.09 -5.91 -5.23
CA ILE A 125 4.11 -6.59 -4.40
C ILE A 125 4.44 -8.01 -4.90
N ASP A 126 3.55 -8.65 -5.63
CA ASP A 126 3.76 -9.96 -6.25
C ASP A 126 4.93 -9.97 -7.26
N THR A 127 5.30 -8.82 -7.81
CA THR A 127 6.47 -8.70 -8.70
C THR A 127 7.78 -9.08 -7.99
N ILE A 128 7.90 -8.74 -6.71
CA ILE A 128 9.10 -9.01 -5.90
C ILE A 128 8.88 -10.04 -4.81
N GLY A 129 7.63 -10.21 -4.39
CA GLY A 129 7.24 -11.07 -3.26
C GLY A 129 6.70 -12.44 -3.63
N ALA A 130 6.73 -12.85 -4.90
CA ALA A 130 6.27 -14.16 -5.32
C ALA A 130 7.22 -15.28 -4.86
N ARG A 131 6.64 -16.43 -4.50
CA ARG A 131 7.42 -17.66 -4.26
C ARG A 131 8.16 -18.07 -5.51
N ARG A 132 9.43 -18.40 -5.36
CA ARG A 132 10.27 -18.93 -6.43
C ARG A 132 10.84 -20.26 -6.01
N TYR A 133 10.55 -21.29 -6.78
CA TYR A 133 10.99 -22.65 -6.48
C TYR A 133 12.36 -23.00 -7.07
N ASP A 134 12.75 -22.31 -8.17
CA ASP A 134 14.04 -22.55 -8.83
C ASP A 134 14.68 -21.23 -9.29
N SER A 135 15.72 -20.82 -8.61
CA SER A 135 16.46 -19.57 -8.89
C SER A 135 17.71 -19.88 -9.75
N THR A 136 17.51 -20.34 -10.98
CA THR A 136 18.61 -20.62 -11.90
C THR A 136 19.01 -19.40 -12.74
N HIS A 137 18.18 -18.38 -12.81
CA HIS A 137 18.43 -17.19 -13.63
C HIS A 137 18.91 -15.99 -12.79
N GLY A 138 19.81 -15.18 -13.35
CA GLY A 138 20.39 -14.01 -12.66
C GLY A 138 19.36 -12.98 -12.21
N SER A 139 18.28 -12.78 -12.96
CA SER A 139 17.15 -11.92 -12.60
C SER A 139 16.43 -12.38 -11.32
N ASP A 140 16.32 -13.68 -11.12
CA ASP A 140 15.63 -14.22 -9.96
C ASP A 140 16.40 -13.99 -8.64
N ARG A 141 17.74 -14.00 -8.73
CA ARG A 141 18.60 -13.68 -7.58
C ARG A 141 18.47 -12.23 -7.16
N GLU A 142 18.34 -11.32 -8.12
CA GLU A 142 18.15 -9.90 -7.84
C GLU A 142 16.81 -9.66 -7.14
N VAL A 143 15.73 -10.22 -7.66
CA VAL A 143 14.40 -10.11 -7.03
C VAL A 143 14.39 -10.69 -5.62
N GLN A 144 15.08 -11.82 -5.41
CA GLN A 144 15.20 -12.40 -4.08
C GLN A 144 15.98 -11.50 -3.11
N ARG A 145 17.03 -10.83 -3.57
CA ARG A 145 17.76 -9.83 -2.75
C ARG A 145 16.87 -8.66 -2.37
N ILE A 146 16.05 -8.17 -3.29
CA ILE A 146 15.09 -7.10 -3.03
C ILE A 146 14.09 -7.54 -1.96
N LEU A 147 13.53 -8.74 -2.06
CA LEU A 147 12.61 -9.28 -1.07
C LEU A 147 13.26 -9.40 0.31
N VAL A 148 14.46 -9.96 0.39
CA VAL A 148 15.21 -10.09 1.65
C VAL A 148 15.45 -8.72 2.28
N GLU A 149 15.85 -7.73 1.50
CA GLU A 149 16.05 -6.37 1.99
C GLU A 149 14.74 -5.76 2.51
N LEU A 150 13.63 -5.94 1.77
CA LEU A 150 12.30 -5.49 2.20
C LEU A 150 11.92 -6.08 3.56
N LEU A 151 12.08 -7.38 3.73
CA LEU A 151 11.81 -8.07 4.98
C LEU A 151 12.70 -7.56 6.12
N THR A 152 13.97 -7.33 5.83
CA THR A 152 14.93 -6.76 6.79
C THR A 152 14.52 -5.36 7.24
N GLN A 153 14.11 -4.51 6.31
CA GLN A 153 13.64 -3.16 6.63
C GLN A 153 12.36 -3.20 7.47
N MET A 154 11.42 -4.09 7.17
CA MET A 154 10.20 -4.26 7.96
C MET A 154 10.50 -4.76 9.38
N ASP A 155 11.44 -5.69 9.54
CA ASP A 155 11.85 -6.20 10.85
C ASP A 155 12.61 -5.16 11.67
N GLY A 156 13.27 -4.22 11.02
CA GLY A 156 14.02 -3.12 11.63
C GLY A 156 13.19 -1.95 12.15
N PHE A 157 11.85 -2.01 12.08
CA PHE A 157 11.02 -1.00 12.70
C PHE A 157 10.86 -1.26 14.20
N ASP A 158 11.07 -0.23 15.00
CA ASP A 158 10.68 -0.22 16.41
C ASP A 158 9.15 -0.26 16.51
N THR A 159 8.62 -0.86 17.57
CA THR A 159 7.18 -0.92 17.85
C THR A 159 6.51 0.46 17.91
N ASN A 160 7.29 1.47 18.28
CA ASN A 160 6.85 2.86 18.35
C ASN A 160 7.08 3.67 17.06
N SER A 161 7.57 3.03 15.99
CA SER A 161 7.80 3.77 14.75
C SER A 161 6.48 4.21 14.12
N GLN A 162 6.37 5.50 13.79
CA GLN A 162 5.21 6.06 13.09
C GLN A 162 5.32 5.90 11.57
N VAL A 163 5.86 4.77 11.12
CA VAL A 163 5.90 4.36 9.72
C VAL A 163 4.99 3.16 9.54
N LYS A 164 4.00 3.27 8.66
CA LYS A 164 3.10 2.19 8.29
C LYS A 164 3.35 1.78 6.85
N VAL A 165 3.29 0.48 6.60
CA VAL A 165 3.49 -0.10 5.27
C VAL A 165 2.17 -0.69 4.79
N ILE A 166 1.74 -0.27 3.60
CA ILE A 166 0.58 -0.84 2.91
C ILE A 166 1.10 -1.48 1.63
N MET A 167 0.84 -2.76 1.45
CA MET A 167 1.18 -3.49 0.24
C MET A 167 -0.09 -3.91 -0.47
N ALA A 168 -0.08 -3.91 -1.80
CA ALA A 168 -1.21 -4.34 -2.61
C ALA A 168 -0.80 -5.40 -3.63
N THR A 169 -1.67 -6.38 -3.84
CA THR A 169 -1.49 -7.41 -4.85
C THR A 169 -2.82 -7.87 -5.45
N ASN A 170 -2.79 -8.24 -6.71
CA ASN A 170 -3.90 -8.95 -7.34
C ASN A 170 -3.78 -10.48 -7.17
N ARG A 171 -2.65 -10.97 -6.69
CA ARG A 171 -2.31 -12.40 -6.63
C ARG A 171 -1.72 -12.79 -5.27
N GLN A 172 -2.57 -12.89 -4.26
CA GLN A 172 -2.16 -13.32 -2.92
C GLN A 172 -1.63 -14.76 -2.91
N ASP A 173 -2.16 -15.62 -3.77
CA ASP A 173 -1.85 -17.05 -3.86
C ASP A 173 -0.36 -17.34 -4.10
N ILE A 174 0.34 -16.46 -4.80
CA ILE A 174 1.76 -16.63 -5.15
C ILE A 174 2.73 -15.95 -4.18
N LEU A 175 2.25 -15.16 -3.22
CA LEU A 175 3.13 -14.44 -2.30
C LEU A 175 3.92 -15.38 -1.39
N ASP A 176 5.16 -14.99 -1.10
CA ASP A 176 6.01 -15.68 -0.14
C ASP A 176 5.41 -15.56 1.28
N PRO A 177 5.22 -16.67 1.99
CA PRO A 177 4.70 -16.65 3.37
C PRO A 177 5.53 -15.84 4.33
N ALA A 178 6.80 -15.61 4.03
CA ALA A 178 7.67 -14.76 4.85
C ALA A 178 7.15 -13.33 5.01
N LEU A 179 6.43 -12.80 4.00
CA LEU A 179 5.77 -11.49 4.06
C LEU A 179 4.64 -11.43 5.09
N MET A 180 3.98 -12.58 5.33
CA MET A 180 2.79 -12.69 6.17
C MET A 180 3.11 -13.01 7.64
N ARG A 181 4.37 -13.03 8.03
CA ARG A 181 4.76 -13.32 9.42
C ARG A 181 4.36 -12.17 10.34
N PRO A 182 4.07 -12.45 11.64
CA PRO A 182 3.85 -11.42 12.65
C PRO A 182 4.99 -10.40 12.67
N GLY A 183 4.64 -9.12 12.80
CA GLY A 183 5.59 -8.00 12.74
C GLY A 183 5.92 -7.49 11.33
N ARG A 184 5.36 -8.12 10.28
CA ARG A 184 5.46 -7.69 8.89
C ARG A 184 4.09 -7.28 8.39
N LEU A 185 3.44 -8.07 7.53
CA LEU A 185 2.05 -7.84 7.14
C LEU A 185 1.10 -8.51 8.14
N ASP A 186 0.79 -7.81 9.20
CA ASP A 186 0.00 -8.31 10.32
C ASP A 186 -1.49 -8.43 9.99
N ARG A 187 -1.98 -7.56 9.11
CA ARG A 187 -3.38 -7.48 8.72
C ARG A 187 -3.53 -7.70 7.21
N LYS A 188 -4.51 -8.52 6.83
CA LYS A 188 -4.88 -8.76 5.43
C LYS A 188 -6.31 -8.27 5.24
N ILE A 189 -6.52 -7.48 4.20
CA ILE A 189 -7.83 -6.93 3.84
C ILE A 189 -8.18 -7.39 2.43
N GLU A 190 -9.28 -8.13 2.32
CA GLU A 190 -9.77 -8.65 1.05
C GLU A 190 -10.65 -7.60 0.33
N PHE A 191 -10.42 -7.49 -0.97
CA PHE A 191 -11.22 -6.67 -1.87
C PHE A 191 -11.94 -7.59 -2.87
N PRO A 192 -13.15 -8.07 -2.55
CA PRO A 192 -13.91 -8.91 -3.47
C PRO A 192 -14.46 -8.10 -4.64
N PHE A 193 -14.92 -8.78 -5.68
CA PHE A 193 -15.73 -8.12 -6.70
C PHE A 193 -16.97 -7.48 -6.07
N PRO A 194 -17.35 -6.26 -6.51
CA PRO A 194 -18.50 -5.58 -5.96
C PRO A 194 -19.79 -6.36 -6.27
N ASP A 195 -20.62 -6.54 -5.25
CA ASP A 195 -21.99 -7.01 -5.41
C ASP A 195 -22.90 -5.94 -6.03
N ARG A 196 -24.14 -6.28 -6.31
CA ARG A 196 -25.11 -5.35 -6.93
C ARG A 196 -25.30 -4.08 -6.10
N ARG A 197 -25.35 -4.19 -4.77
CA ARG A 197 -25.50 -3.05 -3.88
C ARG A 197 -24.26 -2.14 -3.91
N GLN A 198 -23.09 -2.73 -3.88
CA GLN A 198 -21.82 -2.00 -3.99
C GLN A 198 -21.64 -1.34 -5.34
N LYS A 199 -22.00 -2.03 -6.44
CA LYS A 199 -22.00 -1.43 -7.77
C LYS A 199 -22.88 -0.18 -7.82
N ARG A 200 -24.08 -0.22 -7.23
CA ARG A 200 -24.96 0.94 -7.16
C ARG A 200 -24.31 2.11 -6.44
N LEU A 201 -23.67 1.87 -5.29
CA LEU A 201 -22.95 2.91 -4.54
C LEU A 201 -21.77 3.49 -5.34
N ILE A 202 -21.04 2.65 -6.07
CA ILE A 202 -19.94 3.08 -6.95
C ILE A 202 -20.49 4.00 -8.05
N PHE A 203 -21.55 3.58 -8.74
CA PHE A 203 -22.18 4.41 -9.77
C PHE A 203 -22.67 5.74 -9.21
N GLN A 204 -23.32 5.74 -8.05
CA GLN A 204 -23.78 6.97 -7.40
C GLN A 204 -22.64 7.95 -7.13
N VAL A 205 -21.51 7.48 -6.60
CA VAL A 205 -20.36 8.34 -6.32
C VAL A 205 -19.75 8.92 -7.59
N ILE A 206 -19.61 8.09 -8.64
CA ILE A 206 -19.02 8.53 -9.91
C ILE A 206 -19.92 9.52 -10.62
N THR A 207 -21.21 9.22 -10.67
CA THR A 207 -22.20 10.04 -11.41
C THR A 207 -22.63 11.29 -10.67
N ASN A 208 -22.40 11.37 -9.36
CA ASN A 208 -22.73 12.57 -8.58
C ASN A 208 -22.02 13.84 -9.07
N LYS A 209 -20.89 13.67 -9.74
CA LYS A 209 -20.10 14.76 -10.35
C LYS A 209 -20.48 15.01 -11.84
N MET A 210 -21.44 14.27 -12.37
CA MET A 210 -21.85 14.31 -13.77
C MET A 210 -23.27 14.87 -13.89
N ASN A 211 -23.54 15.58 -14.97
CA ASN A 211 -24.90 15.93 -15.36
C ASN A 211 -25.46 14.77 -16.20
N LEU A 212 -26.34 13.97 -15.61
CA LEU A 212 -27.00 12.88 -16.31
C LEU A 212 -28.27 13.40 -17.01
N SER A 213 -28.58 12.86 -18.19
CA SER A 213 -29.88 13.05 -18.84
C SER A 213 -30.99 12.35 -18.02
N GLU A 214 -32.20 12.85 -18.06
CA GLU A 214 -33.34 12.29 -17.35
C GLU A 214 -33.70 10.87 -17.82
N ASP A 215 -33.25 10.50 -19.03
CA ASP A 215 -33.50 9.18 -19.63
C ASP A 215 -32.49 8.10 -19.21
N VAL A 216 -31.50 8.40 -18.40
CA VAL A 216 -30.47 7.44 -18.02
C VAL A 216 -30.90 6.63 -16.80
N ASP A 217 -31.18 5.35 -17.02
CA ASP A 217 -31.38 4.38 -15.95
C ASP A 217 -30.09 3.69 -15.58
N LEU A 218 -29.54 4.03 -14.40
CA LEU A 218 -28.31 3.44 -13.88
C LEU A 218 -28.46 1.95 -13.54
N GLU A 219 -29.67 1.45 -13.30
CA GLU A 219 -29.91 0.04 -12.99
C GLU A 219 -29.60 -0.89 -14.16
N GLU A 220 -29.65 -0.42 -15.38
CA GLU A 220 -29.26 -1.21 -16.56
C GLU A 220 -27.79 -1.57 -16.57
N PHE A 221 -26.93 -0.74 -15.95
CA PHE A 221 -25.47 -0.93 -15.87
C PHE A 221 -25.02 -1.72 -14.64
N ILE A 222 -25.93 -1.97 -13.69
CA ILE A 222 -25.61 -2.63 -12.41
C ILE A 222 -25.76 -4.15 -12.49
N ASN A 223 -26.42 -4.65 -13.50
CA ASN A 223 -26.69 -6.08 -13.69
C ASN A 223 -25.45 -6.90 -14.05
#